data_7f56a21b66a31d8a1c251ba55a17eee7
#
_entry.id   7f56a21b66a31d8a1c251ba55a17eee7
#
_cell.length_a   1.000
_cell.length_b   1.000
_cell.length_c   1.000
_cell.angle_alpha   90.00
_cell.angle_beta   90.00
_cell.angle_gamma   90.00
#
_symmetry.space_group_name_H-M   'P 1'
#
loop_
_entity.id
_entity.type
_entity.pdbx_description
1 polymer ?
#
loop_
_entity_poly.entity_id
_entity_poly.type
_entity_poly.pdbx_seq_one_letter_code
_entity_poly.pdbx_strand_id
1 'polypeptide(L)'
;MMKKFFYVILGVLFLSSCRSNQYVLPSLPPETSAADSIRLVDTEITSSKAGSGYRGISRVRTYKFSHPDVPAAFDGFRIAFISDLHYKSLFKEKGLENLVRLLNAQQADVLLVGGDLHEGCEYVAPVVSALAAVKVPMGTYVVLGNNDYEACYADIVRQLK
;
A
#
# COMPACT_ATOMS: atom_id res chain seq x y z
N MET A 1 -21.29 0.58 -24.75
CA MET A 1 -19.98 1.09 -24.33
C MET A 1 -19.61 0.38 -23.04
N MET A 2 -18.72 -0.62 -23.08
CA MET A 2 -18.32 -1.36 -21.88
C MET A 2 -17.47 -0.46 -20.99
N LYS A 3 -17.87 -0.26 -19.74
CA LYS A 3 -17.09 0.46 -18.74
C LYS A 3 -15.92 -0.44 -18.32
N LYS A 4 -14.71 0.05 -18.45
CA LYS A 4 -13.49 -0.64 -18.01
C LYS A 4 -13.23 -0.29 -16.55
N PHE A 5 -12.97 -1.29 -15.72
CA PHE A 5 -12.81 -1.12 -14.28
C PHE A 5 -11.38 -1.45 -13.84
N PHE A 6 -10.82 -0.55 -13.08
CA PHE A 6 -9.52 -0.71 -12.42
C PHE A 6 -9.73 -0.70 -10.90
N TYR A 7 -9.16 -1.68 -10.20
CA TYR A 7 -9.35 -1.80 -8.76
C TYR A 7 -8.03 -1.52 -8.04
N VAL A 8 -8.02 -0.49 -7.20
CA VAL A 8 -6.94 -0.27 -6.24
C VAL A 8 -7.43 -0.65 -4.86
N ILE A 9 -6.83 -1.69 -4.29
CA ILE A 9 -7.14 -2.14 -2.94
C ILE A 9 -6.12 -1.50 -2.01
N LEU A 10 -6.50 -0.39 -1.38
CA LEU A 10 -5.65 0.34 -0.46
C LEU A 10 -5.90 -0.16 0.96
N GLY A 11 -4.97 -0.95 1.48
CA GLY A 11 -4.91 -1.25 2.90
C GLY A 11 -4.30 -0.06 3.64
N VAL A 12 -5.09 0.92 4.07
CA VAL A 12 -4.59 2.01 4.90
C VAL A 12 -4.70 1.62 6.36
N LEU A 13 -3.57 1.31 6.96
CA LEU A 13 -3.42 1.30 8.40
C LEU A 13 -3.32 2.76 8.87
N PHE A 14 -4.44 3.35 9.29
CA PHE A 14 -4.37 4.58 10.07
C PHE A 14 -3.98 4.22 11.50
N LEU A 15 -2.72 4.36 11.78
CA LEU A 15 -2.25 4.48 13.15
C LEU A 15 -1.86 5.95 13.35
N SER A 16 -2.76 6.68 13.96
CA SER A 16 -2.57 8.04 14.40
C SER A 16 -1.49 8.04 15.48
N SER A 17 -0.30 8.46 15.15
CA SER A 17 0.62 9.20 16.00
C SER A 17 1.99 9.40 15.35
N CYS A 18 2.06 10.11 14.25
CA CYS A 18 3.27 10.86 13.97
C CYS A 18 2.96 12.33 14.24
N ARG A 19 3.61 12.92 15.24
CA ARG A 19 3.74 14.36 15.34
C ARG A 19 4.52 14.80 14.09
N SER A 20 3.80 15.23 13.09
CA SER A 20 4.38 15.83 11.91
C SER A 20 5.11 17.11 12.33
N ASN A 21 6.44 17.11 12.22
CA ASN A 21 7.13 18.34 11.95
C ASN A 21 6.52 18.89 10.67
N GLN A 22 5.89 20.05 10.75
CA GLN A 22 5.38 20.74 9.59
C GLN A 22 6.57 21.10 8.69
N TYR A 23 6.85 20.25 7.71
CA TYR A 23 7.59 20.70 6.55
C TYR A 23 6.67 21.69 5.80
N VAL A 24 7.00 22.95 5.90
CA VAL A 24 6.41 23.96 5.03
C VAL A 24 6.87 23.61 3.61
N LEU A 25 6.00 22.98 2.85
CA LEU A 25 6.23 22.80 1.42
C LEU A 25 6.46 24.18 0.81
N PRO A 26 7.52 24.40 0.03
CA PRO A 26 7.66 25.63 -0.72
C PRO A 26 6.40 25.83 -1.55
N SER A 27 5.87 27.04 -1.52
CA SER A 27 4.70 27.40 -2.31
C SER A 27 4.93 27.02 -3.76
N LEU A 28 4.11 26.09 -4.27
CA LEU A 28 4.09 25.77 -5.68
C LEU A 28 3.84 27.07 -6.48
N PRO A 29 4.52 27.28 -7.60
CA PRO A 29 4.22 28.42 -8.47
C PRO A 29 2.74 28.38 -8.85
N PRO A 30 2.11 29.55 -9.05
CA PRO A 30 0.70 29.61 -9.41
C PRO A 30 0.48 28.76 -10.67
N GLU A 31 -0.43 27.81 -10.55
CA GLU A 31 -0.78 26.89 -11.64
C GLU A 31 -1.23 27.74 -12.85
N THR A 32 -0.46 27.67 -13.92
CA THR A 32 -0.95 28.05 -15.23
C THR A 32 -2.07 27.10 -15.59
N SER A 33 -3.23 27.61 -15.85
CA SER A 33 -4.54 27.01 -16.03
C SER A 33 -4.67 26.06 -17.24
N ALA A 34 -3.86 25.04 -17.32
CA ALA A 34 -3.95 23.95 -18.29
C ALA A 34 -3.62 22.59 -17.67
N ALA A 35 -3.69 22.49 -16.36
CA ALA A 35 -3.81 21.18 -15.77
C ALA A 35 -5.22 20.69 -16.13
N ASP A 36 -5.34 19.89 -17.18
CA ASP A 36 -6.38 18.90 -17.25
C ASP A 36 -6.31 18.16 -15.92
N SER A 37 -7.08 18.67 -14.95
CA SER A 37 -7.28 17.99 -13.70
C SER A 37 -7.66 16.58 -14.09
N ILE A 38 -6.86 15.60 -13.68
CA ILE A 38 -7.23 14.20 -13.73
C ILE A 38 -8.57 14.13 -13.02
N ARG A 39 -9.65 14.29 -13.75
CA ARG A 39 -10.99 14.06 -13.25
C ARG A 39 -11.07 12.57 -13.04
N LEU A 40 -11.03 12.16 -11.79
CA LEU A 40 -11.48 10.84 -11.39
C LEU A 40 -12.96 10.76 -11.77
N VAL A 41 -13.23 10.34 -12.99
CA VAL A 41 -14.55 10.48 -13.62
C VAL A 41 -15.57 9.53 -13.00
N ASP A 42 -15.16 8.44 -12.38
CA ASP A 42 -16.02 7.53 -11.63
C ASP A 42 -15.15 6.76 -10.63
N THR A 43 -14.95 7.31 -9.45
CA THR A 43 -14.27 6.58 -8.37
C THR A 43 -15.27 6.17 -7.31
N GLU A 44 -15.57 4.90 -7.25
CA GLU A 44 -16.34 4.31 -6.16
C GLU A 44 -15.39 3.90 -5.05
N ILE A 45 -15.57 4.46 -3.85
CA ILE A 45 -14.76 4.13 -2.67
C ILE A 45 -15.62 3.30 -1.73
N THR A 46 -15.19 2.08 -1.47
CA THR A 46 -15.81 1.23 -0.46
C THR A 46 -14.85 1.01 0.70
N SER A 47 -15.37 1.04 1.92
CA SER A 47 -14.60 0.77 3.13
C SER A 47 -15.32 -0.30 3.94
N SER A 48 -14.68 -1.45 4.08
CA SER A 48 -15.19 -2.54 4.90
C SER A 48 -14.32 -2.76 6.14
N LYS A 49 -14.94 -3.17 7.26
CA LYS A 49 -14.18 -3.68 8.40
C LYS A 49 -13.50 -4.98 7.97
N ALA A 50 -12.22 -5.11 8.29
CA ALA A 50 -11.59 -6.42 8.21
C ALA A 50 -12.32 -7.36 9.17
N GLY A 51 -12.71 -8.53 8.71
CA GLY A 51 -13.46 -9.50 9.52
C GLY A 51 -12.72 -9.89 10.80
N SER A 52 -13.42 -10.44 11.77
CA SER A 52 -12.86 -10.82 13.08
C SER A 52 -11.66 -11.78 13.01
N GLY A 53 -11.47 -12.46 11.88
CA GLY A 53 -10.33 -13.33 11.60
C GLY A 53 -9.02 -12.62 11.26
N TYR A 54 -9.01 -11.29 11.14
CA TYR A 54 -7.86 -10.49 10.74
C TYR A 54 -7.43 -9.52 11.86
N ARG A 55 -7.10 -10.06 13.02
CA ARG A 55 -6.62 -9.26 14.16
C ARG A 55 -5.40 -8.43 13.76
N GLY A 56 -5.40 -7.14 14.13
CA GLY A 56 -4.37 -6.18 13.76
C GLY A 56 -4.74 -5.34 12.53
N ILE A 57 -5.76 -5.73 11.78
CA ILE A 57 -6.24 -4.99 10.62
C ILE A 57 -7.68 -4.52 10.89
N SER A 58 -7.89 -3.21 10.89
CA SER A 58 -9.21 -2.66 11.20
C SER A 58 -10.10 -2.52 9.98
N ARG A 59 -9.53 -2.14 8.84
CA ARG A 59 -10.28 -1.81 7.62
C ARG A 59 -9.53 -2.20 6.36
N VAL A 60 -10.32 -2.49 5.32
CA VAL A 60 -9.86 -2.57 3.93
C VAL A 60 -10.59 -1.46 3.16
N ARG A 61 -9.86 -0.69 2.40
CA ARG A 61 -10.43 0.30 1.48
C ARG A 61 -10.21 -0.17 0.06
N THR A 62 -11.26 -0.15 -0.72
CA THR A 62 -11.23 -0.47 -2.14
C THR A 62 -11.63 0.77 -2.94
N TYR A 63 -10.78 1.13 -3.87
CA TYR A 63 -11.03 2.18 -4.83
C TYR A 63 -11.28 1.52 -6.18
N LYS A 64 -12.45 1.74 -6.74
CA LYS A 64 -12.80 1.28 -8.07
C LYS A 64 -12.71 2.48 -9.01
N PHE A 65 -11.76 2.43 -9.90
CA PHE A 65 -11.52 3.50 -10.87
C PHE A 65 -11.99 3.08 -12.26
N SER A 66 -12.67 3.97 -12.96
CA SER A 66 -13.10 3.76 -14.34
C SER A 66 -12.82 5.01 -15.17
N HIS A 67 -12.08 4.85 -16.25
CA HIS A 67 -11.78 5.95 -17.17
C HIS A 67 -11.71 5.42 -18.61
N PRO A 68 -12.18 6.18 -19.63
CA PRO A 68 -12.12 5.77 -21.03
C PRO A 68 -10.71 5.49 -21.55
N ASP A 69 -9.71 6.23 -21.01
CA ASP A 69 -8.32 6.13 -21.42
C ASP A 69 -7.58 4.96 -20.77
N VAL A 70 -8.20 4.25 -19.83
CA VAL A 70 -7.62 3.03 -19.28
C VAL A 70 -7.57 1.97 -20.40
N PRO A 71 -6.38 1.47 -20.74
CA PRO A 71 -6.26 0.44 -21.76
C PRO A 71 -7.08 -0.81 -21.40
N ALA A 72 -7.62 -1.48 -22.43
CA ALA A 72 -8.44 -2.68 -22.22
C ALA A 72 -7.70 -3.79 -21.45
N ALA A 73 -6.37 -3.84 -21.56
CA ALA A 73 -5.53 -4.80 -20.85
C ALA A 73 -5.58 -4.64 -19.32
N PHE A 74 -6.02 -3.49 -18.81
CA PHE A 74 -6.18 -3.24 -17.38
C PHE A 74 -7.61 -3.39 -16.88
N ASP A 75 -8.53 -3.88 -17.72
CA ASP A 75 -9.89 -4.14 -17.24
C ASP A 75 -9.87 -5.25 -16.18
N GLY A 76 -10.38 -4.92 -14.99
CA GLY A 76 -10.36 -5.81 -13.83
C GLY A 76 -9.02 -5.89 -13.09
N PHE A 77 -7.98 -5.16 -13.51
CA PHE A 77 -6.67 -5.16 -12.87
C PHE A 77 -6.74 -4.67 -11.42
N ARG A 78 -6.05 -5.37 -10.52
CA ARG A 78 -6.08 -5.13 -9.08
C ARG A 78 -4.71 -4.78 -8.53
N ILE A 79 -4.60 -3.66 -7.85
CA ILE A 79 -3.40 -3.25 -7.12
C ILE A 79 -3.70 -3.36 -5.63
N ALA A 80 -2.89 -4.13 -4.90
CA ALA A 80 -2.84 -4.03 -3.44
C ALA A 80 -1.77 -3.01 -3.06
N PHE A 81 -2.07 -2.16 -2.07
CA PHE A 81 -1.12 -1.21 -1.51
C PHE A 81 -1.11 -1.30 0.01
N ILE A 82 0.07 -1.33 0.59
CA ILE A 82 0.31 -1.26 2.04
C ILE A 82 1.45 -0.30 2.32
N SER A 83 1.43 0.33 3.49
CA SER A 83 2.48 1.24 3.97
C SER A 83 2.49 1.27 5.49
N ASP A 84 3.56 1.77 6.08
CA ASP A 84 3.65 2.09 7.52
C ASP A 84 3.32 0.90 8.43
N LEU A 85 3.90 -0.25 8.16
CA LEU A 85 3.70 -1.44 8.97
C LEU A 85 4.27 -1.30 10.38
N HIS A 86 5.40 -0.57 10.53
CA HIS A 86 6.09 -0.38 11.81
C HIS A 86 6.09 -1.67 12.64
N TYR A 87 6.56 -2.76 12.00
CA TYR A 87 6.49 -4.09 12.58
C TYR A 87 7.27 -4.16 13.89
N LYS A 88 6.64 -4.71 14.89
CA LYS A 88 6.99 -4.79 16.32
C LYS A 88 6.56 -3.60 17.17
N SER A 89 6.40 -2.41 16.65
CA SER A 89 5.76 -1.32 17.37
C SER A 89 4.23 -1.41 17.24
N LEU A 90 3.74 -1.06 16.08
CA LEU A 90 2.31 -0.97 15.80
C LEU A 90 1.71 -2.30 15.31
N PHE A 91 2.50 -3.09 14.60
CA PHE A 91 2.08 -4.34 13.96
C PHE A 91 2.87 -5.53 14.48
N LYS A 92 2.23 -6.54 15.04
CA LYS A 92 2.85 -7.72 15.69
C LYS A 92 2.70 -8.98 14.84
N GLU A 93 3.35 -10.09 15.24
CA GLU A 93 3.42 -11.34 14.46
C GLU A 93 2.06 -11.80 13.90
N LYS A 94 1.05 -11.94 14.76
CA LYS A 94 -0.28 -12.36 14.30
C LYS A 94 -0.93 -11.38 13.35
N GLY A 95 -0.59 -10.09 13.46
CA GLY A 95 -1.00 -9.06 12.50
C GLY A 95 -0.37 -9.31 11.14
N LEU A 96 0.93 -9.60 11.11
CA LEU A 96 1.68 -9.85 9.88
C LEU A 96 1.16 -11.09 9.15
N GLU A 97 0.94 -12.20 9.85
CA GLU A 97 0.31 -13.40 9.28
C GLU A 97 -1.08 -13.11 8.72
N ASN A 98 -1.90 -12.37 9.47
CA ASN A 98 -3.23 -11.98 9.05
C ASN A 98 -3.20 -11.05 7.83
N LEU A 99 -2.21 -10.15 7.74
CA LEU A 99 -2.01 -9.27 6.59
C LEU A 99 -1.73 -10.10 5.33
N VAL A 100 -0.81 -11.05 5.39
CA VAL A 100 -0.51 -11.95 4.26
C VAL A 100 -1.76 -12.71 3.81
N ARG A 101 -2.52 -13.27 4.76
CA ARG A 101 -3.78 -13.95 4.44
C ARG A 101 -4.79 -13.02 3.78
N LEU A 102 -4.92 -11.80 4.31
CA LEU A 102 -5.85 -10.81 3.77
C LEU A 102 -5.44 -10.38 2.35
N LEU A 103 -4.15 -10.09 2.14
CA LEU A 103 -3.63 -9.72 0.82
C LEU A 103 -3.85 -10.83 -0.20
N ASN A 104 -3.58 -12.08 0.17
CA ASN A 104 -3.85 -13.23 -0.70
C ASN A 104 -5.35 -13.38 -1.03
N ALA A 105 -6.23 -13.07 -0.08
CA ALA A 105 -7.68 -13.12 -0.30
C ALA A 105 -8.17 -12.02 -1.27
N GLN A 106 -7.41 -10.93 -1.44
CA GLN A 106 -7.77 -9.86 -2.39
C GLN A 106 -7.53 -10.24 -3.85
N GLN A 107 -6.71 -11.27 -4.11
CA GLN A 107 -6.38 -11.71 -5.48
C GLN A 107 -5.86 -10.54 -6.33
N ALA A 108 -4.95 -9.75 -5.77
CA ALA A 108 -4.34 -8.63 -6.48
C ALA A 108 -3.34 -9.13 -7.53
N ASP A 109 -3.19 -8.37 -8.62
CA ASP A 109 -2.22 -8.65 -9.67
C ASP A 109 -0.82 -8.20 -9.27
N VAL A 110 -0.73 -7.11 -8.50
CA VAL A 110 0.52 -6.54 -8.03
C VAL A 110 0.37 -6.06 -6.59
N LEU A 111 1.46 -6.16 -5.81
CA LEU A 111 1.55 -5.57 -4.48
C LEU A 111 2.54 -4.40 -4.51
N LEU A 112 2.10 -3.25 -4.07
CA LEU A 112 2.93 -2.07 -3.85
C LEU A 112 3.09 -1.85 -2.34
N VAL A 113 4.33 -1.61 -1.91
CA VAL A 113 4.69 -1.41 -0.50
C VAL A 113 5.34 -0.04 -0.35
N GLY A 114 4.71 0.82 0.43
CA GLY A 114 5.04 2.25 0.56
C GLY A 114 6.10 2.58 1.61
N GLY A 115 6.79 1.58 2.18
CA GLY A 115 7.87 1.79 3.15
C GLY A 115 7.42 1.80 4.60
N ASP A 116 8.34 2.16 5.49
CA ASP A 116 8.23 2.15 6.95
C ASP A 116 7.81 0.77 7.48
N LEU A 117 8.63 -0.22 7.12
CA LEU A 117 8.29 -1.63 7.28
C LEU A 117 8.46 -2.13 8.71
N HIS A 118 9.46 -1.62 9.46
CA HIS A 118 9.91 -2.21 10.73
C HIS A 118 10.41 -1.15 11.72
N GLU A 119 10.59 -1.59 12.98
CA GLU A 119 11.12 -0.78 14.08
C GLU A 119 12.47 -1.33 14.61
N GLY A 120 13.24 -2.01 13.77
CA GLY A 120 14.56 -2.53 14.10
C GLY A 120 15.08 -3.48 13.04
N CYS A 121 16.41 -3.52 12.83
CA CYS A 121 17.02 -4.28 11.73
C CYS A 121 16.80 -5.79 11.84
N GLU A 122 16.66 -6.31 13.06
CA GLU A 122 16.34 -7.70 13.33
C GLU A 122 14.97 -8.11 12.80
N TYR A 123 14.09 -7.15 12.50
CA TYR A 123 12.74 -7.40 12.01
C TYR A 123 12.60 -7.31 10.48
N VAL A 124 13.65 -6.88 9.79
CA VAL A 124 13.66 -6.80 8.31
C VAL A 124 13.38 -8.15 7.68
N ALA A 125 14.16 -9.16 8.04
CA ALA A 125 14.02 -10.49 7.46
C ALA A 125 12.62 -11.11 7.69
N PRO A 126 12.03 -11.09 8.90
CA PRO A 126 10.66 -11.54 9.11
C PRO A 126 9.62 -10.83 8.24
N VAL A 127 9.72 -9.51 8.10
CA VAL A 127 8.76 -8.73 7.30
C VAL A 127 8.90 -9.04 5.82
N VAL A 128 10.12 -9.00 5.29
CA VAL A 128 10.38 -9.31 3.87
C VAL A 128 9.95 -10.73 3.53
N SER A 129 10.28 -11.70 4.39
CA SER A 129 9.85 -13.09 4.21
C SER A 129 8.32 -13.24 4.19
N ALA A 130 7.62 -12.51 5.07
CA ALA A 130 6.17 -12.53 5.10
C ALA A 130 5.56 -11.92 3.82
N LEU A 131 6.10 -10.78 3.37
CA LEU A 131 5.64 -10.13 2.14
C LEU A 131 5.91 -10.98 0.90
N ALA A 132 7.01 -11.73 0.88
CA ALA A 132 7.32 -12.69 -0.19
C ALA A 132 6.32 -13.86 -0.26
N ALA A 133 5.57 -14.14 0.80
CA ALA A 133 4.51 -15.14 0.80
C ALA A 133 3.17 -14.64 0.21
N VAL A 134 3.09 -13.37 -0.15
CA VAL A 134 1.92 -12.81 -0.85
C VAL A 134 1.97 -13.22 -2.33
N LYS A 135 0.90 -13.84 -2.80
CA LYS A 135 0.80 -14.36 -4.16
C LYS A 135 0.24 -13.29 -5.08
N VAL A 136 1.11 -12.64 -5.82
CA VAL A 136 0.77 -11.63 -6.82
C VAL A 136 1.48 -11.94 -8.14
N PRO A 137 0.74 -12.15 -9.24
CA PRO A 137 1.33 -12.58 -10.53
C PRO A 137 2.38 -11.64 -11.09
N MET A 138 2.22 -10.33 -10.86
CA MET A 138 3.12 -9.30 -11.37
C MET A 138 4.18 -8.87 -10.35
N GLY A 139 4.28 -9.56 -9.21
CA GLY A 139 5.30 -9.33 -8.21
C GLY A 139 4.97 -8.24 -7.19
N THR A 140 5.91 -8.08 -6.26
CA THR A 140 5.85 -7.09 -5.17
C THR A 140 6.91 -6.02 -5.41
N TYR A 141 6.50 -4.76 -5.35
CA TYR A 141 7.39 -3.60 -5.50
C TYR A 141 7.41 -2.82 -4.20
N VAL A 142 8.61 -2.51 -3.72
CA VAL A 142 8.83 -1.85 -2.44
C VAL A 142 9.55 -0.54 -2.67
N VAL A 143 9.04 0.54 -2.09
CA VAL A 143 9.80 1.77 -1.86
C VAL A 143 10.14 1.85 -0.37
N LEU A 144 11.21 2.57 -0.03
CA LEU A 144 11.66 2.70 1.35
C LEU A 144 11.12 3.99 1.95
N GLY A 145 10.63 3.90 3.18
CA GLY A 145 10.27 5.03 4.01
C GLY A 145 11.47 5.59 4.79
N ASN A 146 11.24 6.65 5.56
CA ASN A 146 12.32 7.28 6.32
C ASN A 146 12.93 6.34 7.38
N ASN A 147 12.13 5.55 8.09
CA ASN A 147 12.62 4.57 9.05
C ASN A 147 13.53 3.52 8.41
N ASP A 148 13.18 3.09 7.21
CA ASP A 148 13.95 2.10 6.46
C ASP A 148 15.32 2.65 6.06
N TYR A 149 15.40 3.93 5.66
CA TYR A 149 16.64 4.60 5.30
C TYR A 149 17.52 4.91 6.50
N GLU A 150 16.95 5.35 7.62
CA GLU A 150 17.72 5.82 8.78
C GLU A 150 18.47 4.71 9.49
N ALA A 151 17.91 3.50 9.56
CA ALA A 151 18.45 2.44 10.39
C ALA A 151 18.99 1.23 9.62
N CYS A 152 18.26 0.70 8.65
CA CYS A 152 18.47 -0.66 8.15
C CYS A 152 18.56 -0.78 6.62
N TYR A 153 18.90 0.31 5.95
CA TYR A 153 18.95 0.36 4.48
C TYR A 153 19.67 -0.82 3.83
N ALA A 154 20.91 -1.11 4.30
CA ALA A 154 21.73 -2.18 3.72
C ALA A 154 21.11 -3.57 3.90
N ASP A 155 20.47 -3.80 5.06
CA ASP A 155 19.82 -5.08 5.36
C ASP A 155 18.56 -5.27 4.50
N ILE A 156 17.75 -4.22 4.34
CA ILE A 156 16.56 -4.25 3.50
C ILE A 156 16.93 -4.52 2.05
N VAL A 157 17.87 -3.73 1.48
CA VAL A 157 18.29 -3.90 0.08
C VAL A 157 18.86 -5.29 -0.18
N ARG A 158 19.56 -5.88 0.80
CA ARG A 158 20.06 -7.26 0.70
C ARG A 158 18.94 -8.29 0.69
N GLN A 159 17.88 -8.07 1.46
CA GLN A 159 16.75 -9.01 1.56
C GLN A 159 15.77 -8.91 0.38
N LEU A 160 15.70 -7.75 -0.28
CA LEU A 160 14.80 -7.50 -1.42
C LEU A 160 15.38 -7.95 -2.77
N LYS A 161 16.63 -8.39 -2.83
CA LYS A 161 17.28 -8.94 -4.03
C LYS A 161 17.02 -10.43 -4.18
#